data_bbdf1f5479554acae3120550bb496a24
#
_entry.id   bbdf1f5479554acae3120550bb496a24
#
_cell.length_a   1.000
_cell.length_b   1.000
_cell.length_c   1.000
_cell.angle_alpha   90.00
_cell.angle_beta   90.00
_cell.angle_gamma   90.00
#
_symmetry.space_group_name_H-M   'P 1'
#
loop_
_entity.id
_entity.type
_entity.pdbx_description
1 polymer ?
#
loop_
_entity_poly.entity_id
_entity_poly.type
_entity_poly.pdbx_seq_one_letter_code
_entity_poly.pdbx_strand_id
1 'polypeptide(L)'
;HRAVHIFARSKNGMWILQKRSASKDIDPLLWTSSCSGHVDAGEDYLNAVVRECEEELGVSLLTDRFLELLQISPCHETGNEFVRVFALKDLISPKNNPEEIEALETYSLPEIEKEIECSTQHFSLSFIHIFKLIKRHLQRLT
;
A
#
# COMPACT_ATOMS: atom_id res chain seq x y z
N HIS A 1 -4.00 16.10 -6.48
CA HIS A 1 -3.45 14.88 -7.10
C HIS A 1 -4.26 13.66 -6.70
N ARG A 2 -4.17 12.61 -7.50
CA ARG A 2 -4.81 11.33 -7.25
C ARG A 2 -3.77 10.29 -6.90
N ALA A 3 -4.04 9.47 -5.91
CA ALA A 3 -3.13 8.42 -5.47
C ALA A 3 -3.85 7.09 -5.22
N VAL A 4 -3.11 6.00 -5.29
CA VAL A 4 -3.61 4.66 -4.97
C VAL A 4 -2.74 4.04 -3.88
N HIS A 5 -3.37 3.26 -3.02
CA HIS A 5 -2.71 2.39 -2.06
C HIS A 5 -3.21 0.97 -2.27
N ILE A 6 -2.30 0.01 -2.26
CA ILE A 6 -2.61 -1.38 -2.50
C ILE A 6 -2.12 -2.22 -1.31
N PHE A 7 -2.97 -3.12 -0.83
CA PHE A 7 -2.65 -4.08 0.22
C PHE A 7 -2.63 -5.47 -0.37
N ALA A 8 -1.50 -6.17 -0.22
CA ALA A 8 -1.30 -7.50 -0.78
C ALA A 8 -0.72 -8.43 0.29
N ARG A 9 -0.96 -9.73 0.12
CA ARG A 9 -0.46 -10.78 1.00
C ARG A 9 0.59 -11.63 0.29
N SER A 10 1.57 -12.08 1.06
CA SER A 10 2.56 -13.03 0.58
C SER A 10 1.97 -14.45 0.53
N LYS A 11 2.74 -15.40 0.01
CA LYS A 11 2.30 -16.80 -0.11
C LYS A 11 1.96 -17.45 1.23
N ASN A 12 2.47 -16.94 2.34
CA ASN A 12 2.14 -17.42 3.68
C ASN A 12 0.86 -16.77 4.25
N GLY A 13 0.18 -15.94 3.46
CA GLY A 13 -1.06 -15.27 3.87
C GLY A 13 -0.88 -14.01 4.73
N MET A 14 0.36 -13.61 4.97
CA MET A 14 0.66 -12.42 5.77
C MET A 14 0.66 -11.15 4.90
N TRP A 15 0.31 -10.03 5.50
CA TRP A 15 0.25 -8.76 4.78
C TRP A 15 1.63 -8.15 4.58
N ILE A 16 1.90 -7.73 3.36
CA ILE A 16 3.18 -7.15 2.95
C ILE A 16 3.13 -5.64 3.22
N LEU A 17 4.16 -5.12 3.92
CA LEU A 17 4.38 -3.68 4.03
C LEU A 17 5.73 -3.36 3.41
N GLN A 18 5.85 -2.16 2.85
CA GLN A 18 7.11 -1.71 2.28
C GLN A 18 7.70 -0.55 3.09
N LYS A 19 9.03 -0.55 3.17
CA LYS A 19 9.79 0.59 3.64
C LYS A 19 10.24 1.37 2.40
N ARG A 20 9.86 2.63 2.33
CA ARG A 20 10.15 3.48 1.17
C ARG A 20 11.65 3.72 1.04
N SER A 21 12.14 3.76 -0.21
CA SER A 21 13.55 4.03 -0.50
C SER A 21 13.99 5.37 0.09
N ALA A 22 15.27 5.46 0.48
CA ALA A 22 15.88 6.68 0.97
C ALA A 22 15.87 7.80 -0.08
N SER A 23 15.76 7.46 -1.37
CA SER A 23 15.75 8.43 -2.46
C SER A 23 14.38 9.07 -2.72
N LYS A 24 13.33 8.64 -2.01
CA LYS A 24 12.00 9.21 -2.18
C LYS A 24 11.91 10.63 -1.61
N ASP A 25 11.20 11.50 -2.33
CA ASP A 25 11.00 12.90 -1.89
C ASP A 25 10.06 12.98 -0.69
N ILE A 26 9.05 12.11 -0.65
CA ILE A 26 8.03 12.10 0.39
C ILE A 26 8.20 10.86 1.24
N ASP A 27 8.25 11.03 2.57
CA ASP A 27 8.33 9.96 3.56
C ASP A 27 9.44 8.93 3.29
N PRO A 28 10.70 9.36 2.99
CA PRO A 28 11.78 8.40 2.79
C PRO A 28 11.99 7.55 4.05
N LEU A 29 12.27 6.26 3.85
CA LEU A 29 12.57 5.30 4.92
C LEU A 29 11.42 5.06 5.90
N LEU A 30 10.19 5.44 5.55
CA LEU A 30 9.02 5.10 6.36
C LEU A 30 8.31 3.88 5.80
N TRP A 31 7.66 3.14 6.69
CA TRP A 31 6.84 1.99 6.32
C TRP A 31 5.46 2.45 5.87
N THR A 32 4.94 1.78 4.86
CA THR A 32 3.65 2.10 4.27
C THR A 32 2.98 0.83 3.71
N SER A 33 1.87 0.98 2.99
CA SER A 33 1.14 -0.13 2.36
C SER A 33 2.06 -0.96 1.44
N SER A 34 1.56 -2.10 0.97
CA SER A 34 2.35 -3.00 0.11
C SER A 34 2.89 -2.28 -1.12
N CYS A 35 2.08 -1.39 -1.69
CA CYS A 35 2.40 -0.66 -2.90
C CYS A 35 1.59 0.63 -2.92
N SER A 36 2.14 1.71 -3.43
CA SER A 36 1.43 2.98 -3.55
C SER A 36 2.07 3.86 -4.63
N GLY A 37 1.30 4.79 -5.16
CA GLY A 37 1.81 5.73 -6.14
C GLY A 37 0.74 6.68 -6.62
N HIS A 38 1.15 7.62 -7.47
CA HIS A 38 0.27 8.60 -8.07
C HIS A 38 -0.38 8.05 -9.34
N VAL A 39 -1.60 8.50 -9.60
CA VAL A 39 -2.30 8.22 -10.86
C VAL A 39 -1.85 9.27 -11.86
N ASP A 40 -1.33 8.81 -13.01
CA ASP A 40 -0.85 9.72 -14.05
C ASP A 40 -2.02 10.40 -14.78
N ALA A 41 -1.74 11.53 -15.39
CA ALA A 41 -2.74 12.25 -16.18
C ALA A 41 -3.27 11.34 -17.30
N GLY A 42 -4.58 11.25 -17.41
CA GLY A 42 -5.23 10.39 -18.40
C GLY A 42 -5.33 8.92 -18.02
N GLU A 43 -4.73 8.51 -16.91
CA GLU A 43 -4.78 7.14 -16.40
C GLU A 43 -5.98 6.99 -15.44
N ASP A 44 -6.64 5.83 -15.47
CA ASP A 44 -7.65 5.55 -14.45
C ASP A 44 -7.00 4.88 -13.22
N TYR A 45 -7.75 4.79 -12.13
CA TYR A 45 -7.22 4.25 -10.87
C TYR A 45 -6.79 2.79 -10.99
N LEU A 46 -7.57 1.93 -11.66
CA LEU A 46 -7.23 0.52 -11.79
C LEU A 46 -5.97 0.29 -12.63
N ASN A 47 -5.80 1.07 -13.70
CA ASN A 47 -4.59 0.99 -14.50
C ASN A 47 -3.37 1.46 -13.72
N ALA A 48 -3.52 2.49 -12.89
CA ALA A 48 -2.46 2.94 -11.98
C ALA A 48 -2.08 1.84 -10.99
N VAL A 49 -3.06 1.15 -10.42
CA VAL A 49 -2.84 0.03 -9.49
C VAL A 49 -2.03 -1.09 -10.13
N VAL A 50 -2.43 -1.50 -11.35
CA VAL A 50 -1.71 -2.54 -12.10
C VAL A 50 -0.27 -2.10 -12.38
N ARG A 51 -0.09 -0.89 -12.86
CA ARG A 51 1.23 -0.33 -13.17
C ARG A 51 2.14 -0.27 -11.94
N GLU A 52 1.63 0.27 -10.83
CA GLU A 52 2.42 0.40 -9.61
C GLU A 52 2.83 -0.96 -9.05
N CYS A 53 1.94 -1.95 -9.08
CA CYS A 53 2.28 -3.31 -8.62
C CYS A 53 3.40 -3.91 -9.47
N GLU A 54 3.38 -3.69 -10.79
CA GLU A 54 4.43 -4.17 -11.67
C GLU A 54 5.75 -3.46 -11.41
N GLU A 55 5.73 -2.12 -11.30
CA GLU A 55 6.93 -1.33 -11.07
C GLU A 55 7.56 -1.58 -9.69
N GLU A 56 6.74 -1.64 -8.64
CA GLU A 56 7.26 -1.74 -7.27
C GLU A 56 7.46 -3.18 -6.81
N LEU A 57 6.52 -4.07 -7.10
CA LEU A 57 6.54 -5.45 -6.58
C LEU A 57 6.89 -6.49 -7.62
N GLY A 58 7.04 -6.10 -8.87
CA GLY A 58 7.44 -7.00 -9.95
C GLY A 58 6.39 -8.05 -10.29
N VAL A 59 5.11 -7.78 -10.03
CA VAL A 59 4.02 -8.71 -10.33
C VAL A 59 3.10 -8.11 -11.40
N SER A 60 2.81 -8.91 -12.44
CA SER A 60 1.91 -8.51 -13.52
C SER A 60 0.54 -9.13 -13.28
N LEU A 61 -0.46 -8.28 -13.11
CA LEU A 61 -1.82 -8.67 -12.71
C LEU A 61 -2.85 -7.97 -13.59
N LEU A 62 -4.00 -8.61 -13.74
CA LEU A 62 -5.15 -8.01 -14.43
C LEU A 62 -5.99 -7.19 -13.43
N THR A 63 -6.73 -6.22 -13.96
CA THR A 63 -7.53 -5.31 -13.14
C THR A 63 -8.58 -6.02 -12.28
N ASP A 64 -9.12 -7.15 -12.73
CA ASP A 64 -10.15 -7.90 -12.01
C ASP A 64 -9.61 -8.63 -10.76
N ARG A 65 -8.28 -8.61 -10.56
CA ARG A 65 -7.66 -9.22 -9.36
C ARG A 65 -7.66 -8.29 -8.16
N PHE A 66 -8.11 -7.04 -8.33
CA PHE A 66 -8.11 -6.04 -7.27
C PHE A 66 -9.53 -5.76 -6.79
N LEU A 67 -9.68 -5.62 -5.48
CA LEU A 67 -10.92 -5.24 -4.83
C LEU A 67 -10.76 -3.81 -4.29
N GLU A 68 -11.61 -2.89 -4.73
CA GLU A 68 -11.61 -1.53 -4.18
C GLU A 68 -12.26 -1.56 -2.80
N LEU A 69 -11.54 -1.06 -1.79
CA LEU A 69 -12.00 -1.07 -0.41
C LEU A 69 -12.61 0.26 0.02
N LEU A 70 -12.01 1.36 -0.42
CA LEU A 70 -12.37 2.67 0.11
C LEU A 70 -11.90 3.78 -0.82
N GLN A 71 -12.67 4.88 -0.84
CA GLN A 71 -12.27 6.14 -1.46
C GLN A 71 -12.17 7.18 -0.35
N ILE A 72 -11.06 7.92 -0.33
CA ILE A 72 -10.80 8.93 0.69
C ILE A 72 -10.70 10.29 0.00
N SER A 73 -11.55 11.23 0.43
CA SER A 73 -11.47 12.62 -0.03
C SER A 73 -10.21 13.29 0.50
N PRO A 74 -9.69 14.33 -0.17
CA PRO A 74 -8.48 15.00 0.27
C PRO A 74 -8.57 15.41 1.74
N CYS A 75 -7.51 15.10 2.50
CA CYS A 75 -7.39 15.44 3.90
C CYS A 75 -5.93 15.61 4.26
N HIS A 76 -5.66 16.19 5.42
CA HIS A 76 -4.30 16.44 5.90
C HIS A 76 -3.47 15.15 5.94
N GLU A 77 -4.06 14.07 6.45
CA GLU A 77 -3.35 12.80 6.66
C GLU A 77 -2.87 12.17 5.34
N THR A 78 -3.55 12.43 4.24
CA THR A 78 -3.17 11.91 2.92
C THR A 78 -2.47 12.95 2.05
N GLY A 79 -2.00 14.05 2.63
CA GLY A 79 -1.32 15.12 1.88
C GLY A 79 -2.25 15.86 0.93
N ASN A 80 -3.53 15.93 1.27
CA ASN A 80 -4.58 16.57 0.47
C ASN A 80 -4.78 15.93 -0.90
N GLU A 81 -4.58 14.61 -0.98
CA GLU A 81 -4.79 13.84 -2.21
C GLU A 81 -6.12 13.11 -2.21
N PHE A 82 -6.67 12.89 -3.40
CA PHE A 82 -7.77 11.93 -3.60
C PHE A 82 -7.14 10.55 -3.58
N VAL A 83 -7.54 9.69 -2.65
CA VAL A 83 -6.95 8.36 -2.49
C VAL A 83 -8.00 7.28 -2.71
N ARG A 84 -7.64 6.25 -3.47
CA ARG A 84 -8.41 5.01 -3.53
C ARG A 84 -7.56 3.86 -3.03
N VAL A 85 -8.16 3.02 -2.21
CA VAL A 85 -7.47 1.91 -1.54
C VAL A 85 -7.99 0.60 -2.09
N PHE A 86 -7.08 -0.28 -2.48
CA PHE A 86 -7.37 -1.58 -3.07
C PHE A 86 -6.70 -2.70 -2.28
N ALA A 87 -7.30 -3.88 -2.33
CA ALA A 87 -6.66 -5.11 -1.88
C ALA A 87 -6.50 -6.04 -3.07
N LEU A 88 -5.37 -6.73 -3.13
CA LEU A 88 -5.14 -7.77 -4.12
C LEU A 88 -5.75 -9.07 -3.60
N LYS A 89 -6.55 -9.74 -4.42
CA LYS A 89 -7.21 -11.00 -4.06
C LYS A 89 -6.23 -12.16 -3.97
N ASP A 90 -5.16 -12.12 -4.75
CA ASP A 90 -4.18 -13.21 -4.87
C ASP A 90 -3.07 -13.10 -3.83
N LEU A 91 -2.50 -14.25 -3.46
CA LEU A 91 -1.25 -14.31 -2.70
C LEU A 91 -0.10 -14.20 -3.70
N ILE A 92 0.93 -13.43 -3.37
CA ILE A 92 2.01 -13.12 -4.30
C ILE A 92 3.39 -13.37 -3.69
N SER A 93 4.38 -13.52 -4.57
CA SER A 93 5.80 -13.52 -4.23
C SER A 93 6.42 -12.26 -4.83
N PRO A 94 6.47 -11.16 -4.06
CA PRO A 94 6.93 -9.90 -4.62
C PRO A 94 8.44 -9.91 -4.87
N LYS A 95 8.85 -9.13 -5.87
CA LYS A 95 10.26 -8.83 -6.14
C LYS A 95 10.48 -7.39 -5.72
N ASN A 96 11.47 -7.18 -4.85
CA ASN A 96 11.83 -5.85 -4.41
C ASN A 96 12.52 -5.08 -5.53
N ASN A 97 12.02 -3.88 -5.85
CA ASN A 97 12.70 -2.93 -6.73
C ASN A 97 13.52 -1.98 -5.85
N PRO A 98 14.87 -2.10 -5.81
CA PRO A 98 15.70 -1.32 -4.89
C PRO A 98 15.62 0.20 -5.09
N GLU A 99 15.25 0.66 -6.28
CA GLU A 99 15.11 2.09 -6.56
C GLU A 99 13.87 2.67 -5.88
N GLU A 100 12.84 1.83 -5.66
CA GLU A 100 11.56 2.25 -5.09
C GLU A 100 11.41 1.84 -3.63
N ILE A 101 11.97 0.71 -3.25
CA ILE A 101 11.71 0.05 -1.98
C ILE A 101 13.01 -0.29 -1.27
N GLU A 102 13.14 0.14 0.00
CA GLU A 102 14.27 -0.22 0.86
C GLU A 102 14.14 -1.65 1.38
N ALA A 103 12.94 -2.02 1.82
CA ALA A 103 12.69 -3.34 2.40
C ALA A 103 11.21 -3.71 2.29
N LEU A 104 10.96 -5.03 2.30
CA LEU A 104 9.62 -5.61 2.41
C LEU A 104 9.58 -6.50 3.65
N GLU A 105 8.50 -6.40 4.42
CA GLU A 105 8.27 -7.26 5.58
C GLU A 105 6.81 -7.71 5.57
N THR A 106 6.54 -8.83 6.22
CA THR A 106 5.18 -9.38 6.32
C THR A 106 4.71 -9.40 7.76
N TYR A 107 3.40 -9.15 7.94
CA TYR A 107 2.78 -9.02 9.25
C TYR A 107 1.36 -9.58 9.23
N SER A 108 0.91 -10.09 10.38
CA SER A 108 -0.52 -10.26 10.64
C SER A 108 -1.12 -8.88 10.93
N LEU A 109 -2.44 -8.77 10.86
CA LEU A 109 -3.11 -7.50 11.19
C LEU A 109 -2.88 -7.07 12.65
N PRO A 110 -2.97 -7.98 13.66
CA PRO A 110 -2.62 -7.60 15.02
C PRO A 110 -1.18 -7.13 15.19
N GLU A 111 -0.25 -7.73 14.44
CA GLU A 111 1.16 -7.27 14.45
C GLU A 111 1.31 -5.86 13.90
N ILE A 112 0.58 -5.53 12.82
CA ILE A 112 0.60 -4.15 12.27
C ILE A 112 0.08 -3.15 13.31
N GLU A 113 -1.02 -3.47 13.97
CA GLU A 113 -1.57 -2.60 15.02
C GLU A 113 -0.56 -2.34 16.14
N LYS A 114 0.09 -3.41 16.58
CA LYS A 114 1.08 -3.31 17.65
C LYS A 114 2.28 -2.46 17.24
N GLU A 115 2.77 -2.67 16.02
CA GLU A 115 3.91 -1.89 15.51
C GLU A 115 3.56 -0.40 15.37
N ILE A 116 2.36 -0.08 14.93
CA ILE A 116 1.91 1.31 14.87
C ILE A 116 1.88 1.94 16.26
N GLU A 117 1.41 1.22 17.27
CA GLU A 117 1.37 1.72 18.64
C GLU A 117 2.76 1.89 19.23
N CYS A 118 3.64 0.92 19.03
CA CYS A 118 4.98 0.90 19.65
C CYS A 118 5.99 1.78 18.90
N SER A 119 5.82 1.95 17.59
CA SER A 119 6.80 2.61 16.72
C SER A 119 6.10 3.51 15.70
N THR A 120 5.17 4.32 16.16
CA THR A 120 4.33 5.20 15.32
C THR A 120 5.15 6.01 14.32
N GLN A 121 6.30 6.51 14.75
CA GLN A 121 7.18 7.36 13.92
C GLN A 121 7.84 6.61 12.76
N HIS A 122 7.78 5.28 12.74
CA HIS A 122 8.34 4.49 11.65
C HIS A 122 7.39 4.36 10.46
N PHE A 123 6.16 4.83 10.60
CA PHE A 123 5.11 4.69 9.57
C PHE A 123 4.73 6.03 8.98
N SER A 124 4.37 6.03 7.69
CA SER A 124 3.83 7.24 7.07
C SER A 124 2.47 7.58 7.68
N LEU A 125 2.18 8.87 7.77
CA LEU A 125 0.91 9.34 8.32
C LEU A 125 -0.26 8.83 7.49
N SER A 126 -0.11 8.83 6.17
CA SER A 126 -1.16 8.32 5.27
C SER A 126 -1.46 6.83 5.52
N PHE A 127 -0.42 6.02 5.71
CA PHE A 127 -0.61 4.60 6.00
C PHE A 127 -1.38 4.39 7.31
N ILE A 128 -1.00 5.09 8.37
CA ILE A 128 -1.67 4.96 9.67
C ILE A 128 -3.15 5.30 9.53
N HIS A 129 -3.44 6.40 8.85
CA HIS A 129 -4.82 6.84 8.62
C HIS A 129 -5.61 5.82 7.82
N ILE A 130 -5.06 5.37 6.70
CA ILE A 130 -5.70 4.39 5.81
C ILE A 130 -5.94 3.08 6.55
N PHE A 131 -4.93 2.57 7.25
CA PHE A 131 -5.03 1.27 7.94
C PHE A 131 -6.17 1.26 8.96
N LYS A 132 -6.33 2.34 9.72
CA LYS A 132 -7.43 2.47 10.69
C LYS A 132 -8.79 2.36 10.01
N LEU A 133 -8.92 2.89 8.81
CA LEU A 133 -10.19 2.90 8.06
C LEU A 133 -10.50 1.55 7.41
N ILE A 134 -9.49 0.79 6.99
CA ILE A 134 -9.71 -0.42 6.19
C ILE A 134 -9.45 -1.74 6.94
N LYS A 135 -8.98 -1.68 8.16
CA LYS A 135 -8.59 -2.88 8.93
C LYS A 135 -9.68 -3.97 8.90
N ARG A 136 -10.93 -3.60 9.10
CA ARG A 136 -12.05 -4.56 9.08
C ARG A 136 -12.23 -5.21 7.71
N HIS A 137 -12.00 -4.46 6.64
CA HIS A 137 -12.06 -5.00 5.28
C HIS A 137 -10.96 -6.03 5.07
N LEU A 138 -9.76 -5.76 5.57
CA LEU A 138 -8.64 -6.70 5.47
C LEU A 138 -8.89 -7.96 6.29
N GLN A 139 -9.52 -7.85 7.45
CA GLN A 139 -9.88 -9.00 8.28
C GLN A 139 -10.78 -9.98 7.54
N ARG A 140 -11.67 -9.49 6.67
CA ARG A 140 -12.58 -10.33 5.90
C ARG A 140 -11.87 -11.12 4.80
N LEU A 141 -10.66 -10.71 4.43
CA LEU A 141 -9.86 -11.38 3.39
C LEU A 141 -8.90 -12.42 3.96
N THR A 142 -8.73 -12.46 5.26
CA THR A 142 -7.82 -13.40 5.93
C THR A 142 -8.53 -14.63 6.53
#